data_1407f0ce2d1e5a6a81d1fdfcc2b3472d
#
_entry.id   1407f0ce2d1e5a6a81d1fdfcc2b3472d
#
_cell.length_a   1.000
_cell.length_b   1.000
_cell.length_c   1.000
_cell.angle_alpha   90.00
_cell.angle_beta   90.00
_cell.angle_gamma   90.00
#
_symmetry.space_group_name_H-M   'P 1'
#
loop_
_entity.id
_entity.type
_entity.pdbx_description
1 polymer ?
#
loop_
_entity_poly.entity_id
_entity_poly.type
_entity_poly.pdbx_seq_one_letter_code
_entity_poly.pdbx_strand_id
1 'polypeptide(L)'
;MAMVLVTWFLVQNSAIVGTLLGGFGALFIGAWLLYALFRCEQEERDRLIVVGILIFFSLIFWALFEQAGSSLNILTDRGVDRVIFGWEVPASMFQSLNAGFIFTIAPLFAFLWIALAKRNIEPSTPVKFSIGIFFVGLGFLALVYGMESSDGLQTGIIWIVLIYLLHTLGELCLSPVGLSSVTKLSPQRIVGFMMGMWFFASAAGNFVAGEIAKATATDVSGASADVYDLVQKQSFIDVYTNVGLMAVGVAFVLLLLSPLLNSRSHGIK
;
A
#
# COMPACT_ATOMS: atom_id res chain seq x y z
N MET A 1 1.65 -10.65 29.79
CA MET A 1 0.42 -11.46 29.82
C MET A 1 -0.82 -10.63 29.42
N ALA A 2 -1.09 -9.47 30.01
CA ALA A 2 -2.26 -8.63 29.61
C ALA A 2 -2.26 -8.23 28.13
N MET A 3 -1.12 -7.76 27.57
CA MET A 3 -1.01 -7.43 26.13
C MET A 3 -1.36 -8.62 25.22
N VAL A 4 -0.91 -9.82 25.54
CA VAL A 4 -1.22 -11.03 24.77
C VAL A 4 -2.71 -11.31 24.72
N LEU A 5 -3.38 -11.19 25.88
CA LEU A 5 -4.85 -11.38 25.97
C LEU A 5 -5.61 -10.31 25.21
N VAL A 6 -5.19 -9.04 25.30
CA VAL A 6 -5.80 -7.94 24.54
C VAL A 6 -5.60 -8.14 23.04
N THR A 7 -4.39 -8.47 22.61
CA THR A 7 -4.10 -8.72 21.18
C THR A 7 -4.90 -9.92 20.67
N TRP A 8 -4.95 -11.03 21.43
CA TRP A 8 -5.75 -12.19 21.09
C TRP A 8 -7.24 -11.84 20.95
N PHE A 9 -7.79 -11.09 21.91
CA PHE A 9 -9.19 -10.64 21.86
C PHE A 9 -9.46 -9.76 20.62
N LEU A 10 -8.59 -8.78 20.31
CA LEU A 10 -8.74 -7.89 19.16
C LEU A 10 -8.66 -8.64 17.84
N VAL A 11 -7.73 -9.60 17.70
CA VAL A 11 -7.61 -10.45 16.50
C VAL A 11 -8.89 -11.24 16.24
N GLN A 12 -9.55 -11.74 17.30
CA GLN A 12 -10.81 -12.47 17.17
C GLN A 12 -12.03 -11.55 16.85
N ASN A 13 -11.91 -10.24 17.06
CA ASN A 13 -13.01 -9.29 16.96
C ASN A 13 -12.68 -8.16 15.97
N SER A 14 -12.53 -8.47 14.68
CA SER A 14 -12.17 -7.49 13.64
C SER A 14 -13.16 -6.31 13.56
N ALA A 15 -14.45 -6.52 13.84
CA ALA A 15 -15.45 -5.45 13.87
C ALA A 15 -15.16 -4.40 14.97
N ILE A 16 -14.68 -4.84 16.13
CA ILE A 16 -14.25 -3.94 17.22
C ILE A 16 -13.02 -3.14 16.76
N VAL A 17 -12.06 -3.81 16.15
CA VAL A 17 -10.84 -3.15 15.60
C VAL A 17 -11.24 -2.09 14.58
N GLY A 18 -12.13 -2.41 13.63
CA GLY A 18 -12.62 -1.46 12.63
C GLY A 18 -13.33 -0.26 13.27
N THR A 19 -14.16 -0.48 14.28
CA THR A 19 -14.85 0.59 15.02
C THR A 19 -13.86 1.49 15.75
N LEU A 20 -12.86 0.93 16.41
CA LEU A 20 -11.80 1.68 17.10
C LEU A 20 -10.96 2.49 16.10
N LEU A 21 -10.53 1.89 15.00
CA LEU A 21 -9.77 2.60 13.95
C LEU A 21 -10.61 3.73 13.34
N GLY A 22 -11.89 3.49 13.05
CA GLY A 22 -12.81 4.54 12.58
C GLY A 22 -12.97 5.68 13.58
N GLY A 23 -13.17 5.37 14.86
CA GLY A 23 -13.29 6.35 15.94
C GLY A 23 -12.02 7.18 16.14
N PHE A 24 -10.86 6.54 16.23
CA PHE A 24 -9.57 7.24 16.32
C PHE A 24 -9.27 8.03 15.05
N GLY A 25 -9.57 7.49 13.86
CA GLY A 25 -9.42 8.20 12.59
C GLY A 25 -10.26 9.49 12.57
N ALA A 26 -11.53 9.42 12.98
CA ALA A 26 -12.40 10.59 13.07
C ALA A 26 -11.85 11.63 14.07
N LEU A 27 -11.34 11.18 15.22
CA LEU A 27 -10.71 12.07 16.21
C LEU A 27 -9.46 12.74 15.65
N PHE A 28 -8.58 11.99 14.99
CA PHE A 28 -7.35 12.53 14.38
C PHE A 28 -7.68 13.54 13.27
N ILE A 29 -8.60 13.21 12.37
CA ILE A 29 -9.03 14.11 11.29
C ILE A 29 -9.69 15.36 11.88
N GLY A 30 -10.58 15.20 12.87
CA GLY A 30 -11.22 16.33 13.56
C GLY A 30 -10.21 17.25 14.24
N ALA A 31 -9.27 16.70 15.00
CA ALA A 31 -8.22 17.47 15.66
C ALA A 31 -7.32 18.22 14.66
N TRP A 32 -6.93 17.54 13.58
CA TRP A 32 -6.15 18.13 12.48
C TRP A 32 -6.90 19.29 11.80
N LEU A 33 -8.19 19.09 11.45
CA LEU A 33 -9.00 20.12 10.80
C LEU A 33 -9.21 21.32 11.72
N LEU A 34 -9.57 21.10 12.97
CA LEU A 34 -9.75 22.18 13.95
C LEU A 34 -8.46 22.96 14.14
N TYR A 35 -7.32 22.26 14.25
CA TYR A 35 -6.04 22.91 14.38
C TYR A 35 -5.68 23.73 13.13
N ALA A 36 -5.85 23.17 11.93
CA ALA A 36 -5.56 23.86 10.67
C ALA A 36 -6.43 25.11 10.47
N LEU A 37 -7.72 25.05 10.88
CA LEU A 37 -8.65 26.15 10.70
C LEU A 37 -8.46 27.28 11.73
N PHE A 38 -8.16 26.96 13.00
CA PHE A 38 -8.17 27.94 14.09
C PHE A 38 -6.79 28.34 14.60
N ARG A 39 -5.73 27.61 14.27
CA ARG A 39 -4.37 27.82 14.83
C ARG A 39 -3.28 28.05 13.81
N CYS A 40 -3.59 27.97 12.51
CA CYS A 40 -2.62 28.08 11.44
C CYS A 40 -2.86 29.34 10.58
N GLU A 41 -1.78 29.97 10.18
CA GLU A 41 -1.79 30.96 9.11
C GLU A 41 -2.08 30.28 7.75
N GLN A 42 -2.39 31.06 6.72
CA GLN A 42 -2.81 30.53 5.43
C GLN A 42 -1.77 29.56 4.82
N GLU A 43 -0.50 29.92 4.87
CA GLU A 43 0.58 29.09 4.32
C GLU A 43 0.74 27.76 5.06
N GLU A 44 0.72 27.80 6.41
CA GLU A 44 0.77 26.59 7.23
C GLU A 44 -0.44 25.69 6.98
N ARG A 45 -1.62 26.28 6.85
CA ARG A 45 -2.87 25.56 6.56
C ARG A 45 -2.82 24.88 5.21
N ASP A 46 -2.33 25.57 4.16
CA ASP A 46 -2.17 24.99 2.83
C ASP A 46 -1.24 23.79 2.84
N ARG A 47 -0.09 23.91 3.51
CA ARG A 47 0.88 22.81 3.69
C ARG A 47 0.28 21.64 4.46
N LEU A 48 -0.47 21.90 5.52
CA LEU A 48 -1.15 20.85 6.29
C LEU A 48 -2.21 20.12 5.46
N ILE A 49 -2.96 20.82 4.58
CA ILE A 49 -3.89 20.18 3.66
C ILE A 49 -3.15 19.25 2.72
N VAL A 50 -2.01 19.66 2.17
CA VAL A 50 -1.18 18.80 1.32
C VAL A 50 -0.77 17.53 2.08
N VAL A 51 -0.25 17.67 3.30
CA VAL A 51 0.16 16.53 4.14
C VAL A 51 -1.02 15.60 4.42
N GLY A 52 -2.20 16.13 4.76
CA GLY A 52 -3.39 15.32 5.01
C GLY A 52 -3.82 14.51 3.78
N ILE A 53 -3.76 15.12 2.60
CA ILE A 53 -4.04 14.43 1.33
C ILE A 53 -2.99 13.34 1.07
N LEU A 54 -1.71 13.60 1.26
CA LEU A 54 -0.65 12.60 1.09
C LEU A 54 -0.81 11.44 2.08
N ILE A 55 -1.19 11.70 3.33
CA ILE A 55 -1.49 10.66 4.34
C ILE A 55 -2.69 9.80 3.87
N PHE A 56 -3.73 10.41 3.33
CA PHE A 56 -4.87 9.66 2.78
C PHE A 56 -4.44 8.73 1.63
N PHE A 57 -3.63 9.22 0.69
CA PHE A 57 -3.11 8.38 -0.40
C PHE A 57 -2.12 7.32 0.09
N SER A 58 -1.38 7.59 1.18
CA SER A 58 -0.52 6.57 1.79
C SER A 58 -1.32 5.44 2.43
N LEU A 59 -2.50 5.72 3.02
CA LEU A 59 -3.41 4.68 3.51
C LEU A 59 -3.83 3.74 2.38
N ILE A 60 -4.23 4.30 1.23
CA ILE A 60 -4.60 3.49 0.05
C ILE A 60 -3.41 2.65 -0.40
N PHE A 61 -2.22 3.24 -0.49
CA PHE A 61 -1.01 2.51 -0.85
C PHE A 61 -0.76 1.32 0.09
N TRP A 62 -0.78 1.55 1.41
CA TRP A 62 -0.53 0.50 2.38
C TRP A 62 -1.61 -0.59 2.38
N ALA A 63 -2.88 -0.22 2.17
CA ALA A 63 -3.97 -1.20 2.03
C ALA A 63 -3.74 -2.19 0.87
N LEU A 64 -3.12 -1.72 -0.21
CA LEU A 64 -2.79 -2.53 -1.37
C LEU A 64 -1.47 -3.28 -1.19
N PHE A 65 -0.46 -2.62 -0.66
CA PHE A 65 0.87 -3.20 -0.44
C PHE A 65 0.85 -4.37 0.55
N GLU A 66 0.09 -4.25 1.63
CA GLU A 66 -0.02 -5.24 2.70
C GLU A 66 -0.79 -6.52 2.31
N GLN A 67 -1.24 -6.62 1.05
CA GLN A 67 -1.68 -7.90 0.50
C GLN A 67 -0.58 -8.96 0.52
N ALA A 68 0.69 -8.54 0.56
CA ALA A 68 1.85 -9.41 0.73
C ALA A 68 1.77 -10.30 1.98
N GLY A 69 1.25 -9.77 3.09
CA GLY A 69 1.05 -10.50 4.35
C GLY A 69 -0.31 -11.20 4.48
N SER A 70 -1.22 -11.02 3.51
CA SER A 70 -2.59 -11.52 3.58
C SER A 70 -2.97 -12.34 2.33
N SER A 71 -3.77 -11.79 1.41
CA SER A 71 -4.29 -12.52 0.26
C SER A 71 -3.21 -13.02 -0.69
N LEU A 72 -2.14 -12.24 -0.93
CA LEU A 72 -1.05 -12.64 -1.81
C LEU A 72 -0.26 -13.84 -1.24
N ASN A 73 -0.09 -13.91 0.08
CA ASN A 73 0.54 -15.06 0.72
C ASN A 73 -0.33 -16.32 0.57
N ILE A 74 -1.65 -16.20 0.68
CA ILE A 74 -2.59 -17.31 0.49
C ILE A 74 -2.57 -17.77 -0.97
N LEU A 75 -2.60 -16.84 -1.93
CA LEU A 75 -2.47 -17.18 -3.35
C LEU A 75 -1.14 -17.88 -3.64
N THR A 76 -0.04 -17.35 -3.08
CA THR A 76 1.30 -17.95 -3.26
C THR A 76 1.35 -19.37 -2.72
N ASP A 77 0.69 -19.64 -1.59
CA ASP A 77 0.68 -20.96 -0.97
C ASP A 77 -0.13 -22.00 -1.78
N ARG A 78 -1.26 -21.60 -2.33
CA ARG A 78 -2.22 -22.53 -2.95
C ARG A 78 -2.21 -22.51 -4.47
N GLY A 79 -1.96 -21.36 -5.08
CA GLY A 79 -2.15 -21.12 -6.51
C GLY A 79 -0.87 -20.88 -7.30
N VAL A 80 0.33 -21.10 -6.73
CA VAL A 80 1.62 -20.87 -7.40
C VAL A 80 2.47 -22.12 -7.41
N ASP A 81 3.07 -22.43 -8.57
CA ASP A 81 4.11 -23.44 -8.66
C ASP A 81 5.40 -22.91 -7.99
N ARG A 82 5.67 -23.40 -6.77
CA ARG A 82 6.78 -22.98 -5.93
C ARG A 82 7.98 -23.91 -5.97
N VAL A 83 7.98 -24.88 -6.88
CA VAL A 83 9.07 -25.86 -6.96
C VAL A 83 10.25 -25.28 -7.73
N ILE A 84 11.38 -25.08 -7.05
CA ILE A 84 12.64 -24.60 -7.63
C ILE A 84 13.71 -25.67 -7.41
N PHE A 85 14.26 -26.21 -8.49
CA PHE A 85 15.27 -27.30 -8.43
C PHE A 85 14.87 -28.51 -7.55
N GLY A 86 13.58 -28.86 -7.55
CA GLY A 86 13.05 -29.97 -6.78
C GLY A 86 12.77 -29.66 -5.29
N TRP A 87 12.97 -28.41 -4.86
CA TRP A 87 12.61 -27.93 -3.53
C TRP A 87 11.40 -27.02 -3.58
N GLU A 88 10.39 -27.33 -2.77
CA GLU A 88 9.20 -26.49 -2.62
C GLU A 88 9.49 -25.33 -1.66
N VAL A 89 9.53 -24.11 -2.18
CA VAL A 89 9.80 -22.89 -1.41
C VAL A 89 8.57 -22.53 -0.57
N PRO A 90 8.69 -22.37 0.75
CA PRO A 90 7.57 -21.91 1.58
C PRO A 90 7.03 -20.56 1.12
N ALA A 91 5.69 -20.42 1.03
CA ALA A 91 5.04 -19.19 0.55
C ALA A 91 5.50 -17.94 1.35
N SER A 92 5.68 -18.05 2.66
CA SER A 92 6.13 -16.97 3.51
C SER A 92 7.54 -16.44 3.18
N MET A 93 8.40 -17.25 2.53
CA MET A 93 9.73 -16.80 2.12
C MET A 93 9.67 -15.76 1.01
N PHE A 94 8.62 -15.74 0.18
CA PHE A 94 8.47 -14.74 -0.87
C PHE A 94 8.30 -13.32 -0.31
N GLN A 95 7.82 -13.17 0.92
CA GLN A 95 7.75 -11.85 1.57
C GLN A 95 9.15 -11.25 1.77
N SER A 96 10.19 -12.06 1.88
CA SER A 96 11.58 -11.58 1.98
C SER A 96 12.11 -10.95 0.69
N LEU A 97 11.44 -11.18 -0.46
CA LEU A 97 11.79 -10.53 -1.73
C LEU A 97 11.72 -9.01 -1.63
N ASN A 98 10.71 -8.48 -0.91
CA ASN A 98 10.61 -7.04 -0.68
C ASN A 98 11.88 -6.50 0.00
N ALA A 99 12.31 -7.09 1.12
CA ALA A 99 13.53 -6.68 1.81
C ALA A 99 14.78 -6.81 0.91
N GLY A 100 14.88 -7.89 0.13
CA GLY A 100 15.95 -8.11 -0.84
C GLY A 100 15.97 -7.04 -1.94
N PHE A 101 14.82 -6.69 -2.49
CA PHE A 101 14.69 -5.63 -3.49
C PHE A 101 14.97 -4.25 -2.90
N ILE A 102 14.49 -3.95 -1.69
CA ILE A 102 14.84 -2.70 -1.00
C ILE A 102 16.37 -2.59 -0.88
N PHE A 103 17.03 -3.62 -0.36
CA PHE A 103 18.48 -3.60 -0.16
C PHE A 103 19.25 -3.34 -1.46
N THR A 104 18.81 -3.93 -2.58
CA THR A 104 19.50 -3.83 -3.85
C THR A 104 19.11 -2.58 -4.66
N ILE A 105 17.84 -2.15 -4.59
CA ILE A 105 17.30 -1.11 -5.46
C ILE A 105 17.27 0.28 -4.79
N ALA A 106 17.14 0.36 -3.45
CA ALA A 106 17.09 1.65 -2.77
C ALA A 106 18.30 2.56 -3.05
N PRO A 107 19.56 2.06 -3.12
CA PRO A 107 20.69 2.89 -3.52
C PRO A 107 20.54 3.47 -4.93
N LEU A 108 20.00 2.68 -5.87
CA LEU A 108 19.75 3.14 -7.25
C LEU A 108 18.68 4.23 -7.28
N PHE A 109 17.62 4.09 -6.50
CA PHE A 109 16.57 5.12 -6.35
C PHE A 109 17.10 6.40 -5.72
N ALA A 110 17.93 6.29 -4.67
CA ALA A 110 18.57 7.46 -4.07
C ALA A 110 19.43 8.20 -5.10
N PHE A 111 20.24 7.47 -5.87
CA PHE A 111 21.04 8.05 -6.96
C PHE A 111 20.16 8.68 -8.05
N LEU A 112 19.07 8.01 -8.44
CA LEU A 112 18.11 8.51 -9.43
C LEU A 112 17.52 9.87 -9.01
N TRP A 113 17.01 9.96 -7.78
CA TRP A 113 16.42 11.21 -7.27
C TRP A 113 17.45 12.35 -7.23
N ILE A 114 18.69 12.07 -6.78
CA ILE A 114 19.79 13.06 -6.78
C ILE A 114 20.12 13.50 -8.22
N ALA A 115 20.19 12.58 -9.16
CA ALA A 115 20.50 12.89 -10.56
C ALA A 115 19.40 13.74 -11.22
N LEU A 116 18.13 13.43 -10.96
CA LEU A 116 16.98 14.20 -11.44
C LEU A 116 16.92 15.61 -10.81
N ALA A 117 17.20 15.70 -9.49
CA ALA A 117 17.27 16.96 -8.78
C ALA A 117 18.36 17.89 -9.34
N LYS A 118 19.55 17.37 -9.62
CA LYS A 118 20.65 18.12 -10.26
C LYS A 118 20.29 18.67 -11.64
N ARG A 119 19.36 18.01 -12.34
CA ARG A 119 18.88 18.45 -13.67
C ARG A 119 17.62 19.32 -13.59
N ASN A 120 17.12 19.65 -12.41
CA ASN A 120 15.85 20.38 -12.16
C ASN A 120 14.60 19.70 -12.78
N ILE A 121 14.63 18.37 -12.96
CA ILE A 121 13.52 17.56 -13.49
C ILE A 121 13.02 16.54 -12.48
N GLU A 122 13.36 16.71 -11.21
CA GLU A 122 12.86 15.85 -10.12
C GLU A 122 11.32 15.99 -10.00
N PRO A 123 10.58 14.87 -10.05
CA PRO A 123 9.14 14.90 -9.85
C PRO A 123 8.77 15.44 -8.46
N SER A 124 7.68 16.19 -8.39
CA SER A 124 7.15 16.68 -7.10
C SER A 124 6.68 15.50 -6.24
N THR A 125 6.59 15.72 -4.92
CA THR A 125 6.13 14.70 -3.96
C THR A 125 4.80 14.04 -4.37
N PRO A 126 3.73 14.77 -4.75
CA PRO A 126 2.49 14.12 -5.19
C PRO A 126 2.66 13.26 -6.45
N VAL A 127 3.54 13.64 -7.37
CA VAL A 127 3.85 12.84 -8.57
C VAL A 127 4.57 11.54 -8.18
N LYS A 128 5.54 11.59 -7.26
CA LYS A 128 6.22 10.38 -6.76
C LYS A 128 5.23 9.43 -6.08
N PHE A 129 4.27 9.95 -5.31
CA PHE A 129 3.19 9.17 -4.71
C PHE A 129 2.30 8.51 -5.77
N SER A 130 1.91 9.28 -6.81
CA SER A 130 1.14 8.75 -7.94
C SER A 130 1.88 7.59 -8.61
N ILE A 131 3.18 7.75 -8.90
CA ILE A 131 4.02 6.68 -9.46
C ILE A 131 4.06 5.47 -8.53
N GLY A 132 4.18 5.69 -7.21
CA GLY A 132 4.17 4.62 -6.21
C GLY A 132 2.89 3.78 -6.25
N ILE A 133 1.72 4.43 -6.24
CA ILE A 133 0.41 3.75 -6.30
C ILE A 133 0.21 3.08 -7.67
N PHE A 134 0.67 3.71 -8.75
CA PHE A 134 0.63 3.13 -10.09
C PHE A 134 1.41 1.81 -10.18
N PHE A 135 2.62 1.75 -9.61
CA PHE A 135 3.41 0.51 -9.60
C PHE A 135 2.72 -0.61 -8.82
N VAL A 136 2.05 -0.31 -7.71
CA VAL A 136 1.28 -1.30 -6.96
C VAL A 136 0.11 -1.83 -7.81
N GLY A 137 -0.65 -0.93 -8.46
CA GLY A 137 -1.72 -1.32 -9.38
C GLY A 137 -1.23 -2.17 -10.55
N LEU A 138 -0.11 -1.77 -11.15
CA LEU A 138 0.52 -2.54 -12.24
C LEU A 138 0.97 -3.93 -11.76
N GLY A 139 1.44 -4.05 -10.52
CA GLY A 139 1.81 -5.34 -9.92
C GLY A 139 0.64 -6.31 -9.86
N PHE A 140 -0.54 -5.86 -9.42
CA PHE A 140 -1.75 -6.68 -9.42
C PHE A 140 -2.18 -7.07 -10.82
N LEU A 141 -2.22 -6.14 -11.77
CA LEU A 141 -2.62 -6.43 -13.16
C LEU A 141 -1.65 -7.38 -13.85
N ALA A 142 -0.35 -7.26 -13.60
CA ALA A 142 0.64 -8.20 -14.10
C ALA A 142 0.44 -9.62 -13.54
N LEU A 143 0.13 -9.72 -12.24
CA LEU A 143 -0.18 -11.02 -11.63
C LEU A 143 -1.48 -11.63 -12.18
N VAL A 144 -2.52 -10.82 -12.38
CA VAL A 144 -3.77 -11.25 -13.04
C VAL A 144 -3.47 -11.81 -14.43
N TYR A 145 -2.72 -11.08 -15.25
CA TYR A 145 -2.30 -11.58 -16.55
C TYR A 145 -1.54 -12.91 -16.46
N GLY A 146 -0.67 -13.06 -15.44
CA GLY A 146 0.03 -14.31 -15.19
C GLY A 146 -0.91 -15.46 -14.82
N MET A 147 -1.93 -15.21 -14.01
CA MET A 147 -2.95 -16.20 -13.66
C MET A 147 -3.79 -16.62 -14.87
N GLU A 148 -4.23 -15.66 -15.68
CA GLU A 148 -5.05 -15.93 -16.88
C GLU A 148 -4.27 -16.65 -18.00
N SER A 149 -2.98 -16.33 -18.15
CA SER A 149 -2.11 -16.95 -19.17
C SER A 149 -1.59 -18.34 -18.79
N SER A 150 -1.86 -18.81 -17.57
CA SER A 150 -1.42 -20.13 -17.11
C SER A 150 -2.40 -21.22 -17.56
N ASP A 151 -1.92 -22.22 -18.29
CA ASP A 151 -2.72 -23.34 -18.80
C ASP A 151 -3.29 -24.29 -17.73
N GLY A 152 -2.99 -24.04 -16.44
CA GLY A 152 -3.41 -24.86 -15.30
C GLY A 152 -3.93 -24.04 -14.12
N LEU A 153 -4.11 -24.71 -13.01
CA LEU A 153 -4.53 -24.10 -11.76
C LEU A 153 -3.43 -23.23 -11.15
N GLN A 154 -2.16 -23.58 -11.37
CA GLN A 154 -1.01 -22.93 -10.77
C GLN A 154 -0.42 -21.84 -11.68
N THR A 155 -0.10 -20.71 -11.04
CA THR A 155 0.55 -19.57 -11.68
C THR A 155 2.08 -19.71 -11.57
N GLY A 156 2.80 -19.34 -12.61
CA GLY A 156 4.26 -19.41 -12.59
C GLY A 156 4.86 -18.42 -11.56
N ILE A 157 5.89 -18.87 -10.85
CA ILE A 157 6.58 -18.13 -9.79
C ILE A 157 7.07 -16.73 -10.21
N ILE A 158 7.39 -16.55 -11.50
CA ILE A 158 7.89 -15.27 -12.03
C ILE A 158 6.92 -14.11 -11.81
N TRP A 159 5.61 -14.37 -11.83
CA TRP A 159 4.59 -13.36 -11.61
C TRP A 159 4.54 -12.90 -10.14
N ILE A 160 4.83 -13.82 -9.21
CA ILE A 160 5.00 -13.47 -7.79
C ILE A 160 6.26 -12.61 -7.59
N VAL A 161 7.37 -12.97 -8.19
CA VAL A 161 8.59 -12.16 -8.13
C VAL A 161 8.34 -10.76 -8.73
N LEU A 162 7.59 -10.69 -9.84
CA LEU A 162 7.28 -9.43 -10.53
C LEU A 162 6.38 -8.52 -9.69
N ILE A 163 5.31 -9.04 -9.05
CA ILE A 163 4.46 -8.21 -8.19
C ILE A 163 5.25 -7.67 -7.00
N TYR A 164 6.08 -8.49 -6.33
CA TYR A 164 6.93 -8.00 -5.24
C TYR A 164 7.92 -6.93 -5.71
N LEU A 165 8.51 -7.08 -6.90
CA LEU A 165 9.38 -6.07 -7.49
C LEU A 165 8.63 -4.76 -7.72
N LEU A 166 7.47 -4.80 -8.39
CA LEU A 166 6.67 -3.60 -8.69
C LEU A 166 6.16 -2.93 -7.42
N HIS A 167 5.71 -3.68 -6.42
CA HIS A 167 5.32 -3.16 -5.12
C HIS A 167 6.49 -2.47 -4.41
N THR A 168 7.69 -3.07 -4.45
CA THR A 168 8.90 -2.46 -3.86
C THR A 168 9.30 -1.16 -4.58
N LEU A 169 9.22 -1.12 -5.92
CA LEU A 169 9.45 0.13 -6.67
C LEU A 169 8.45 1.21 -6.25
N GLY A 170 7.18 0.83 -6.05
CA GLY A 170 6.15 1.71 -5.52
C GLY A 170 6.47 2.24 -4.12
N GLU A 171 6.90 1.36 -3.22
CA GLU A 171 7.31 1.71 -1.86
C GLU A 171 8.47 2.71 -1.84
N LEU A 172 9.50 2.49 -2.65
CA LEU A 172 10.66 3.38 -2.76
C LEU A 172 10.30 4.77 -3.33
N CYS A 173 9.21 4.86 -4.13
CA CYS A 173 8.69 6.15 -4.58
C CYS A 173 7.92 6.89 -3.50
N LEU A 174 7.23 6.18 -2.59
CA LEU A 174 6.25 6.77 -1.69
C LEU A 174 6.76 6.90 -0.24
N SER A 175 7.27 5.84 0.35
CA SER A 175 7.52 5.76 1.79
C SER A 175 8.59 6.75 2.29
N PRO A 176 9.84 6.78 1.75
CA PRO A 176 10.85 7.71 2.22
C PRO A 176 10.51 9.16 1.89
N VAL A 177 9.83 9.39 0.76
CA VAL A 177 9.39 10.71 0.31
C VAL A 177 8.27 11.23 1.20
N GLY A 178 7.31 10.37 1.57
CA GLY A 178 6.19 10.72 2.44
C GLY A 178 6.64 11.11 3.84
N LEU A 179 7.48 10.31 4.49
CA LEU A 179 8.04 10.63 5.80
C LEU A 179 8.78 11.97 5.81
N SER A 180 9.60 12.24 4.78
CA SER A 180 10.27 13.51 4.60
C SER A 180 9.29 14.67 4.42
N SER A 181 8.23 14.47 3.62
CA SER A 181 7.24 15.51 3.32
C SER A 181 6.39 15.84 4.55
N VAL A 182 5.98 14.85 5.34
CA VAL A 182 5.24 15.07 6.59
C VAL A 182 6.05 15.95 7.53
N THR A 183 7.35 15.69 7.67
CA THR A 183 8.20 16.50 8.56
C THR A 183 8.48 17.91 8.03
N LYS A 184 8.68 18.06 6.71
CA LYS A 184 9.01 19.37 6.10
C LYS A 184 7.81 20.31 5.99
N LEU A 185 6.64 19.77 5.67
CA LEU A 185 5.43 20.56 5.43
C LEU A 185 4.65 20.86 6.72
N SER A 186 4.86 20.10 7.79
CA SER A 186 4.16 20.31 9.05
C SER A 186 4.83 21.37 9.92
N PRO A 187 4.06 22.26 10.59
CA PRO A 187 4.61 23.15 11.59
C PRO A 187 5.30 22.36 12.72
N GLN A 188 6.48 22.84 13.17
CA GLN A 188 7.30 22.13 14.16
C GLN A 188 6.53 21.74 15.44
N ARG A 189 5.57 22.57 15.86
CA ARG A 189 4.74 22.36 17.06
C ARG A 189 3.80 21.16 16.98
N ILE A 190 3.52 20.61 15.76
CA ILE A 190 2.62 19.47 15.56
C ILE A 190 3.23 18.36 14.68
N VAL A 191 4.51 18.43 14.35
CA VAL A 191 5.19 17.37 13.53
C VAL A 191 4.98 15.99 14.13
N GLY A 192 5.10 15.84 15.45
CA GLY A 192 4.86 14.56 16.12
C GLY A 192 3.44 14.03 15.94
N PHE A 193 2.42 14.91 15.99
CA PHE A 193 1.04 14.55 15.72
C PHE A 193 0.85 14.10 14.25
N MET A 194 1.40 14.83 13.29
CA MET A 194 1.31 14.50 11.87
C MET A 194 2.05 13.19 11.54
N MET A 195 3.18 12.92 12.19
CA MET A 195 3.87 11.61 12.11
C MET A 195 3.01 10.50 12.70
N GLY A 196 2.32 10.76 13.82
CA GLY A 196 1.34 9.83 14.39
C GLY A 196 0.20 9.51 13.41
N MET A 197 -0.31 10.51 12.69
CA MET A 197 -1.32 10.32 11.64
C MET A 197 -0.78 9.49 10.46
N TRP A 198 0.48 9.67 10.08
CA TRP A 198 1.13 8.85 9.05
C TRP A 198 1.16 7.36 9.44
N PHE A 199 1.62 7.04 10.64
CA PHE A 199 1.66 5.64 11.11
C PHE A 199 0.26 5.08 11.37
N PHE A 200 -0.67 5.93 11.80
CA PHE A 200 -2.07 5.53 11.92
C PHE A 200 -2.68 5.16 10.55
N ALA A 201 -2.36 5.91 9.49
CA ALA A 201 -2.79 5.58 8.13
C ALA A 201 -2.23 4.23 7.66
N SER A 202 -0.96 3.90 7.98
CA SER A 202 -0.40 2.56 7.74
C SER A 202 -1.18 1.47 8.50
N ALA A 203 -1.47 1.68 9.78
CA ALA A 203 -2.24 0.72 10.58
C ALA A 203 -3.67 0.52 10.04
N ALA A 204 -4.34 1.61 9.63
CA ALA A 204 -5.64 1.55 8.98
C ALA A 204 -5.56 0.85 7.60
N GLY A 205 -4.49 1.07 6.85
CA GLY A 205 -4.21 0.37 5.60
C GLY A 205 -4.09 -1.14 5.80
N ASN A 206 -3.38 -1.59 6.84
CA ASN A 206 -3.29 -3.01 7.20
C ASN A 206 -4.67 -3.62 7.52
N PHE A 207 -5.54 -2.89 8.22
CA PHE A 207 -6.91 -3.35 8.47
C PHE A 207 -7.71 -3.49 7.16
N VAL A 208 -7.65 -2.49 6.28
CA VAL A 208 -8.30 -2.54 4.96
C VAL A 208 -7.72 -3.68 4.11
N ALA A 209 -6.42 -3.95 4.20
CA ALA A 209 -5.80 -5.11 3.54
C ALA A 209 -6.44 -6.43 3.98
N GLY A 210 -6.73 -6.58 5.27
CA GLY A 210 -7.46 -7.74 5.80
C GLY A 210 -8.88 -7.86 5.23
N GLU A 211 -9.61 -6.75 5.05
CA GLU A 211 -10.93 -6.76 4.44
C GLU A 211 -10.88 -7.12 2.94
N ILE A 212 -9.88 -6.63 2.19
CA ILE A 212 -9.65 -7.05 0.80
C ILE A 212 -9.34 -8.55 0.74
N ALA A 213 -8.52 -9.07 1.67
CA ALA A 213 -8.20 -10.50 1.72
C ALA A 213 -9.45 -11.36 1.97
N LYS A 214 -10.40 -10.90 2.79
CA LYS A 214 -11.70 -11.58 2.96
C LYS A 214 -12.50 -11.67 1.66
N ALA A 215 -12.40 -10.65 0.80
CA ALA A 215 -13.08 -10.64 -0.48
C ALA A 215 -12.54 -11.71 -1.48
N THR A 216 -11.30 -12.20 -1.27
CA THR A 216 -10.75 -13.31 -2.07
C THR A 216 -11.16 -14.68 -1.54
N ALA A 217 -11.76 -14.75 -0.35
CA ALA A 217 -12.21 -16.02 0.22
C ALA A 217 -13.47 -16.52 -0.47
N THR A 218 -13.50 -17.80 -0.80
CA THR A 218 -14.66 -18.46 -1.42
C THR A 218 -15.24 -19.49 -0.46
N ASP A 219 -16.56 -19.48 -0.30
CA ASP A 219 -17.27 -20.50 0.46
C ASP A 219 -17.90 -21.50 -0.54
N VAL A 220 -17.17 -22.57 -0.82
CA VAL A 220 -17.60 -23.65 -1.72
C VAL A 220 -17.68 -24.95 -0.90
N SER A 221 -18.47 -24.91 0.17
CA SER A 221 -18.68 -26.06 1.05
C SER A 221 -19.28 -27.24 0.26
N GLY A 222 -18.54 -28.36 0.21
CA GLY A 222 -18.97 -29.61 -0.46
C GLY A 222 -18.53 -29.77 -1.92
N ALA A 223 -17.77 -28.85 -2.50
CA ALA A 223 -17.17 -29.03 -3.82
C ALA A 223 -15.96 -29.98 -3.78
N SER A 224 -15.65 -30.61 -4.94
CA SER A 224 -14.37 -31.30 -5.11
C SER A 224 -13.18 -30.33 -5.03
N ALA A 225 -11.98 -30.82 -4.69
CA ALA A 225 -10.79 -30.00 -4.58
C ALA A 225 -10.52 -29.18 -5.86
N ASP A 226 -10.63 -29.82 -7.03
CA ASP A 226 -10.38 -29.14 -8.32
C ASP A 226 -11.36 -27.99 -8.60
N VAL A 227 -12.66 -28.18 -8.25
CA VAL A 227 -13.66 -27.10 -8.40
C VAL A 227 -13.40 -25.96 -7.41
N TYR A 228 -13.02 -26.30 -6.18
CA TYR A 228 -12.65 -25.32 -5.17
C TYR A 228 -11.47 -24.46 -5.67
N ASP A 229 -10.41 -25.07 -6.18
CA ASP A 229 -9.21 -24.37 -6.65
C ASP A 229 -9.48 -23.47 -7.86
N LEU A 230 -10.33 -23.91 -8.80
CA LEU A 230 -10.76 -23.09 -9.95
C LEU A 230 -11.56 -21.87 -9.51
N VAL A 231 -12.55 -22.05 -8.63
CA VAL A 231 -13.38 -20.95 -8.12
C VAL A 231 -12.54 -19.97 -7.31
N GLN A 232 -11.59 -20.48 -6.53
CA GLN A 232 -10.67 -19.63 -5.77
C GLN A 232 -9.73 -18.85 -6.68
N LYS A 233 -9.15 -19.46 -7.72
CA LYS A 233 -8.33 -18.77 -8.74
C LYS A 233 -9.12 -17.62 -9.37
N GLN A 234 -10.38 -17.88 -9.79
CA GLN A 234 -11.24 -16.86 -10.38
C GLN A 234 -11.52 -15.71 -9.41
N SER A 235 -11.78 -16.01 -8.14
CA SER A 235 -11.97 -14.97 -7.10
C SER A 235 -10.75 -14.06 -6.94
N PHE A 236 -9.53 -14.60 -6.96
CA PHE A 236 -8.31 -13.80 -6.96
C PHE A 236 -8.18 -12.93 -8.21
N ILE A 237 -8.47 -13.48 -9.40
CA ILE A 237 -8.46 -12.72 -10.66
C ILE A 237 -9.43 -11.55 -10.58
N ASP A 238 -10.68 -11.77 -10.17
CA ASP A 238 -11.70 -10.74 -10.09
C ASP A 238 -11.34 -9.64 -9.08
N VAL A 239 -10.93 -10.01 -7.87
CA VAL A 239 -10.54 -9.05 -6.83
C VAL A 239 -9.30 -8.27 -7.25
N TYR A 240 -8.25 -8.93 -7.73
CA TYR A 240 -7.00 -8.27 -8.09
C TYR A 240 -7.12 -7.43 -9.35
N THR A 241 -8.00 -7.78 -10.29
CA THR A 241 -8.34 -6.91 -11.42
C THR A 241 -8.97 -5.61 -10.94
N ASN A 242 -10.00 -5.71 -10.08
CA ASN A 242 -10.67 -4.54 -9.53
C ASN A 242 -9.73 -3.66 -8.69
N VAL A 243 -8.95 -4.27 -7.83
CA VAL A 243 -7.96 -3.59 -6.97
C VAL A 243 -6.87 -2.93 -7.82
N GLY A 244 -6.35 -3.62 -8.83
CA GLY A 244 -5.32 -3.10 -9.74
C GLY A 244 -5.83 -1.91 -10.57
N LEU A 245 -7.01 -2.03 -11.16
CA LEU A 245 -7.64 -0.94 -11.93
C LEU A 245 -7.97 0.25 -11.03
N MET A 246 -8.49 0.01 -9.83
CA MET A 246 -8.75 1.06 -8.84
C MET A 246 -7.46 1.79 -8.47
N ALA A 247 -6.37 1.07 -8.22
CA ALA A 247 -5.07 1.66 -7.90
C ALA A 247 -4.54 2.55 -9.04
N VAL A 248 -4.63 2.08 -10.29
CA VAL A 248 -4.25 2.88 -11.47
C VAL A 248 -5.12 4.13 -11.59
N GLY A 249 -6.44 4.02 -11.39
CA GLY A 249 -7.36 5.15 -11.37
C GLY A 249 -7.02 6.16 -10.28
N VAL A 250 -6.76 5.69 -9.05
CA VAL A 250 -6.34 6.52 -7.91
C VAL A 250 -5.01 7.22 -8.19
N ALA A 251 -4.04 6.52 -8.76
CA ALA A 251 -2.77 7.10 -9.17
C ALA A 251 -2.97 8.22 -10.18
N PHE A 252 -3.83 8.01 -11.18
CA PHE A 252 -4.16 9.04 -12.17
C PHE A 252 -4.85 10.26 -11.56
N VAL A 253 -5.81 10.06 -10.64
CA VAL A 253 -6.44 11.15 -9.90
C VAL A 253 -5.41 11.97 -9.13
N LEU A 254 -4.49 11.31 -8.42
CA LEU A 254 -3.42 12.02 -7.69
C LEU A 254 -2.48 12.76 -8.64
N LEU A 255 -2.17 12.18 -9.81
CA LEU A 255 -1.37 12.84 -10.83
C LEU A 255 -2.04 14.13 -11.31
N LEU A 256 -3.35 14.11 -11.56
CA LEU A 256 -4.11 15.30 -11.95
C LEU A 256 -4.17 16.35 -10.83
N LEU A 257 -4.21 15.93 -9.57
CA LEU A 257 -4.18 16.84 -8.43
C LEU A 257 -2.78 17.39 -8.13
N SER A 258 -1.73 16.78 -8.68
CA SER A 258 -0.34 17.11 -8.33
C SER A 258 0.05 18.57 -8.57
N PRO A 259 -0.38 19.29 -9.63
CA PRO A 259 -0.06 20.71 -9.81
C PRO A 259 -0.66 21.58 -8.69
N LEU A 260 -1.92 21.28 -8.30
CA LEU A 260 -2.61 22.00 -7.21
C LEU A 260 -1.91 21.78 -5.87
N LEU A 261 -1.55 20.53 -5.55
CA LEU A 261 -0.84 20.19 -4.32
C LEU A 261 0.55 20.81 -4.27
N ASN A 262 1.25 20.80 -5.40
CA ASN A 262 2.58 21.40 -5.48
C ASN A 262 2.54 22.93 -5.30
N SER A 263 1.53 23.62 -5.84
CA SER A 263 1.36 25.06 -5.63
C SER A 263 1.11 25.40 -4.17
N ARG A 264 0.35 24.56 -3.44
CA ARG A 264 0.05 24.74 -2.01
C ARG A 264 1.18 24.30 -1.06
N SER A 265 2.22 23.66 -1.59
CA SER A 265 3.43 23.32 -0.82
C SER A 265 4.34 24.53 -0.60
N HIS A 266 4.09 25.69 -1.21
CA HIS A 266 4.84 26.94 -1.09
C HIS A 266 6.35 26.75 -1.29
N GLY A 267 6.74 26.00 -2.33
CA GLY A 267 8.13 25.76 -2.72
C GLY A 267 8.86 24.68 -1.92
N ILE A 268 8.24 24.05 -0.94
CA ILE A 268 8.81 22.88 -0.24
C ILE A 268 8.61 21.64 -1.14
N LYS A 269 9.74 20.95 -1.41
CA LYS A 269 9.79 19.73 -2.20
C LYS A 269 10.25 18.53 -1.35
#